data_17964a7d226877d54f53f85b2c4ba2c0
#
_entry.id   17964a7d226877d54f53f85b2c4ba2c0
#
_cell.length_a   1.000
_cell.length_b   1.000
_cell.length_c   1.000
_cell.angle_alpha   90.00
_cell.angle_beta   90.00
_cell.angle_gamma   90.00
#
_symmetry.space_group_name_H-M   'P 1'
#
loop_
_entity.id
_entity.type
_entity.pdbx_description
1 polymer ?
#
loop_
_entity_poly.entity_id
_entity_poly.type
_entity_poly.pdbx_seq_one_letter_code
_entity_poly.pdbx_strand_id
1 'polypeptide(L)'
;QTPPEVTNYSPKVEITDSVLVSTQLTISFNWDMNEEATAAALEISPAVEGTVTFEDDSHTMRFTPATRFEPGVEYTVTMGTGACHPDTTYENHLQEPFSFKFRTQNRGSVRLIQTYPTDGATEVPVTPAFIAIFDAKLANASNKCFKVYDAEGNDISPVARNVKLNGVAPAPYGSAKFELKAGALQPNSTYTFVLQPEVKDVNGVLLNDPVTITFTTGNEIEPEIAIYDNLDSLFFEGDKENSVGVTSVSTARNPTSKYEGLASNKLTYTFAELNGEAIYIADNVSSIKGNSKSVLGMHLFSDYSFNTLYAKWAVEGDIQYTKICDLDYAGWLYQEADMSTLPEGVDYQFMGFRLVRQSSFLSQKGEISVDALRVQFEPSTPTAVEDIMLPSAEGKIIEGGYLYILLNGKRYNAQGAVVK
;
A
#
# COMPACT_ATOMS: atom_id res chain seq x y z
N GLN A 1 4.39 15.44 -55.33
CA GLN A 1 4.37 14.56 -54.16
C GLN A 1 4.87 15.36 -52.99
N THR A 2 4.19 15.31 -51.83
CA THR A 2 4.63 16.02 -50.64
C THR A 2 5.93 15.41 -50.10
N PRO A 3 6.93 16.18 -49.65
CA PRO A 3 8.14 15.64 -49.05
C PRO A 3 7.86 14.79 -47.80
N PRO A 4 8.82 13.99 -47.34
CA PRO A 4 8.72 13.31 -46.07
C PRO A 4 8.51 14.29 -44.89
N GLU A 5 7.60 13.94 -44.02
CA GLU A 5 7.26 14.72 -42.80
C GLU A 5 7.09 13.77 -41.61
N VAL A 6 7.44 14.22 -40.42
CA VAL A 6 7.16 13.49 -39.18
C VAL A 6 5.68 13.69 -38.81
N THR A 7 4.94 12.61 -38.71
CA THR A 7 3.51 12.59 -38.40
C THR A 7 3.24 12.30 -36.94
N ASN A 8 4.12 11.54 -36.32
CA ASN A 8 3.97 11.17 -34.89
C ASN A 8 5.35 10.89 -34.26
N TYR A 9 5.43 10.98 -32.94
CA TYR A 9 6.63 10.66 -32.18
C TYR A 9 6.30 10.31 -30.74
N SER A 10 7.19 9.60 -30.06
CA SER A 10 7.09 9.26 -28.62
C SER A 10 8.51 9.25 -28.02
N PRO A 11 8.64 9.73 -26.77
CA PRO A 11 7.59 10.22 -25.85
C PRO A 11 7.07 11.62 -26.25
N LYS A 12 5.78 11.87 -26.04
CA LYS A 12 5.18 13.21 -26.19
C LYS A 12 5.55 14.09 -25.00
N VAL A 13 5.87 15.35 -25.27
CA VAL A 13 6.51 16.27 -24.29
C VAL A 13 5.53 17.05 -23.40
N GLU A 14 4.26 16.71 -23.39
CA GLU A 14 3.30 17.43 -22.53
C GLU A 14 3.45 17.13 -21.03
N ILE A 15 4.30 16.16 -20.66
CA ILE A 15 4.54 15.76 -19.27
C ILE A 15 6.04 15.93 -18.99
N THR A 16 6.42 17.09 -18.46
CA THR A 16 7.76 17.36 -17.95
C THR A 16 8.08 16.44 -16.77
N ASP A 17 9.28 15.84 -16.77
CA ASP A 17 9.88 15.09 -15.66
C ASP A 17 9.31 13.68 -15.35
N SER A 18 8.64 13.02 -16.30
CA SER A 18 8.05 11.70 -16.03
C SER A 18 8.34 10.60 -17.04
N VAL A 19 9.22 10.84 -18.02
CA VAL A 19 9.57 9.81 -19.00
C VAL A 19 10.42 8.73 -18.33
N LEU A 20 10.03 7.46 -18.52
CA LEU A 20 10.73 6.34 -17.91
C LEU A 20 12.15 6.21 -18.48
N VAL A 21 13.13 5.91 -17.62
CA VAL A 21 14.53 5.66 -18.04
C VAL A 21 14.66 4.46 -18.98
N SER A 22 13.67 3.59 -19.06
CA SER A 22 13.61 2.42 -19.95
C SER A 22 12.80 2.68 -21.22
N THR A 23 12.42 3.93 -21.50
CA THR A 23 11.61 4.25 -22.68
C THR A 23 12.32 3.91 -23.98
N GLN A 24 11.53 3.60 -24.99
CA GLN A 24 11.99 3.54 -26.39
C GLN A 24 11.50 4.79 -27.11
N LEU A 25 12.24 5.25 -28.09
CA LEU A 25 11.81 6.39 -28.90
C LEU A 25 11.18 5.88 -30.19
N THR A 26 10.12 6.51 -30.64
CA THR A 26 9.51 6.24 -31.94
C THR A 26 9.31 7.54 -32.71
N ILE A 27 9.55 7.48 -34.03
CA ILE A 27 9.25 8.58 -34.95
C ILE A 27 8.54 7.95 -36.16
N SER A 28 7.34 8.44 -36.47
CA SER A 28 6.56 7.97 -37.63
C SER A 28 6.50 9.04 -38.68
N PHE A 29 6.51 8.60 -39.94
CA PHE A 29 6.56 9.44 -41.12
C PHE A 29 5.31 9.23 -42.00
N ASN A 30 5.06 10.16 -42.90
CA ASN A 30 3.99 10.08 -43.89
C ASN A 30 4.35 9.16 -45.08
N TRP A 31 5.60 8.72 -45.20
CA TRP A 31 6.13 7.84 -46.26
C TRP A 31 6.93 6.68 -45.64
N ASP A 32 7.09 5.60 -46.44
CA ASP A 32 8.13 4.59 -46.20
C ASP A 32 9.52 5.20 -46.34
N MET A 33 10.39 5.00 -45.39
CA MET A 33 11.69 5.64 -45.30
C MET A 33 12.83 4.70 -45.70
N ASN A 34 13.88 5.26 -46.28
CA ASN A 34 15.14 4.54 -46.43
C ASN A 34 15.74 4.29 -45.04
N GLU A 35 15.78 3.04 -44.60
CA GLU A 35 16.15 2.65 -43.25
C GLU A 35 17.57 3.08 -42.88
N GLU A 36 18.56 2.89 -43.78
CA GLU A 36 19.97 3.23 -43.51
C GLU A 36 20.17 4.75 -43.41
N ALA A 37 19.64 5.50 -44.36
CA ALA A 37 19.77 6.96 -44.38
C ALA A 37 19.01 7.60 -43.21
N THR A 38 17.82 7.09 -42.90
CA THR A 38 16.99 7.63 -41.81
C THR A 38 17.59 7.30 -40.45
N ALA A 39 18.13 6.09 -40.24
CA ALA A 39 18.85 5.74 -39.02
C ALA A 39 20.11 6.60 -38.84
N ALA A 40 20.86 6.89 -39.90
CA ALA A 40 22.05 7.75 -39.86
C ALA A 40 21.71 9.23 -39.59
N ALA A 41 20.49 9.66 -39.87
CA ALA A 41 20.01 11.03 -39.59
C ALA A 41 19.49 11.25 -38.17
N LEU A 42 19.40 10.21 -37.36
CA LEU A 42 19.00 10.31 -35.97
C LEU A 42 20.16 10.81 -35.10
N GLU A 43 19.91 11.85 -34.29
CA GLU A 43 20.83 12.36 -33.29
C GLU A 43 20.12 12.44 -31.96
N ILE A 44 20.78 11.99 -30.88
CA ILE A 44 20.29 12.08 -29.50
C ILE A 44 21.36 12.77 -28.66
N SER A 45 21.00 13.84 -27.96
CA SER A 45 21.91 14.60 -27.12
C SER A 45 21.32 14.77 -25.70
N PRO A 46 22.05 14.40 -24.61
CA PRO A 46 23.34 13.68 -24.59
C PRO A 46 23.32 12.36 -25.37
N ALA A 47 24.46 11.96 -25.93
CA ALA A 47 24.57 10.75 -26.75
C ALA A 47 24.18 9.50 -26.00
N VAL A 48 23.39 8.64 -26.64
CA VAL A 48 22.95 7.34 -26.12
C VAL A 48 23.15 6.30 -27.22
N GLU A 49 23.89 5.23 -26.90
CA GLU A 49 24.03 4.11 -27.81
C GLU A 49 22.75 3.26 -27.83
N GLY A 50 22.40 2.72 -28.98
CA GLY A 50 21.23 1.88 -29.12
C GLY A 50 21.09 1.28 -30.51
N THR A 51 19.98 0.58 -30.73
CA THR A 51 19.62 -0.03 -32.00
C THR A 51 18.39 0.67 -32.58
N VAL A 52 18.45 0.90 -33.92
CA VAL A 52 17.31 1.39 -34.68
C VAL A 52 16.69 0.20 -35.44
N THR A 53 15.36 0.11 -35.38
CA THR A 53 14.53 -0.83 -36.12
C THR A 53 13.40 -0.09 -36.81
N PHE A 54 12.83 -0.67 -37.86
CA PHE A 54 11.70 -0.09 -38.56
C PHE A 54 10.49 -1.02 -38.51
N GLU A 55 9.32 -0.45 -38.48
CA GLU A 55 8.00 -1.10 -38.40
C GLU A 55 7.05 -0.44 -39.41
N ASP A 56 5.91 -1.07 -39.67
CA ASP A 56 4.86 -0.54 -40.58
C ASP A 56 5.38 -0.18 -41.97
N ASP A 57 6.01 -1.14 -42.64
CA ASP A 57 6.63 -0.94 -43.95
C ASP A 57 7.58 0.29 -43.98
N SER A 58 8.41 0.41 -42.95
CA SER A 58 9.38 1.50 -42.75
C SER A 58 8.79 2.90 -42.54
N HIS A 59 7.49 3.00 -42.23
CA HIS A 59 6.85 4.27 -41.81
C HIS A 59 7.16 4.67 -40.39
N THR A 60 7.55 3.74 -39.53
CA THR A 60 7.87 4.00 -38.12
C THR A 60 9.26 3.52 -37.77
N MET A 61 10.11 4.45 -37.39
CA MET A 61 11.42 4.18 -36.80
C MET A 61 11.31 4.03 -35.29
N ARG A 62 11.95 3.00 -34.73
CA ARG A 62 12.08 2.76 -33.29
C ARG A 62 13.53 2.74 -32.87
N PHE A 63 13.90 3.56 -31.90
CA PHE A 63 15.22 3.49 -31.27
C PHE A 63 15.08 2.81 -29.88
N THR A 64 15.86 1.75 -29.66
CA THR A 64 15.96 1.03 -28.40
C THR A 64 17.34 1.28 -27.80
N PRO A 65 17.45 1.99 -26.66
CA PRO A 65 18.73 2.27 -26.03
C PRO A 65 19.41 0.97 -25.55
N ALA A 66 20.72 0.85 -25.74
CA ALA A 66 21.52 -0.29 -25.30
C ALA A 66 21.60 -0.38 -23.77
N THR A 67 21.60 0.78 -23.11
CA THR A 67 21.45 0.95 -21.65
C THR A 67 20.30 1.91 -21.39
N ARG A 68 19.83 1.97 -20.16
CA ARG A 68 18.78 2.95 -19.80
C ARG A 68 19.30 4.37 -19.95
N PHE A 69 18.38 5.28 -20.24
CA PHE A 69 18.64 6.71 -20.12
C PHE A 69 19.02 7.07 -18.67
N GLU A 70 19.90 8.06 -18.49
CA GLU A 70 20.27 8.56 -17.18
C GLU A 70 19.07 9.25 -16.50
N PRO A 71 18.84 9.02 -15.18
CA PRO A 71 17.75 9.67 -14.46
C PRO A 71 17.90 11.18 -14.37
N GLY A 72 16.79 11.90 -14.53
CA GLY A 72 16.74 13.37 -14.37
C GLY A 72 17.41 14.16 -15.49
N VAL A 73 17.82 13.52 -16.58
CA VAL A 73 18.50 14.17 -17.72
C VAL A 73 17.49 14.56 -18.78
N GLU A 74 17.65 15.76 -19.33
CA GLU A 74 16.92 16.22 -20.51
C GLU A 74 17.67 15.77 -21.76
N TYR A 75 16.96 15.05 -22.62
CA TYR A 75 17.45 14.60 -23.92
C TYR A 75 16.77 15.39 -25.03
N THR A 76 17.55 15.74 -26.04
CA THR A 76 17.06 16.29 -27.30
C THR A 76 17.22 15.21 -28.37
N VAL A 77 16.13 14.91 -29.05
CA VAL A 77 16.10 13.96 -30.19
C VAL A 77 15.90 14.77 -31.44
N THR A 78 16.79 14.61 -32.39
CA THR A 78 16.73 15.33 -33.66
C THR A 78 16.75 14.34 -34.81
N MET A 79 15.80 14.44 -35.71
CA MET A 79 15.81 13.78 -37.00
C MET A 79 16.28 14.81 -38.04
N GLY A 80 17.47 14.58 -38.56
CA GLY A 80 18.09 15.48 -39.56
C GLY A 80 17.47 15.34 -40.93
N THR A 81 17.79 16.32 -41.83
CA THR A 81 17.33 16.35 -43.24
C THR A 81 17.89 15.22 -44.11
N GLY A 82 18.83 14.40 -43.59
CA GLY A 82 19.27 13.17 -44.22
C GLY A 82 18.26 12.03 -44.27
N ALA A 83 17.20 12.09 -43.41
CA ALA A 83 16.11 11.16 -43.47
C ALA A 83 15.31 11.31 -44.75
N CYS A 84 15.16 10.21 -45.51
CA CYS A 84 14.60 10.26 -46.86
C CYS A 84 13.77 9.04 -47.22
N HIS A 85 12.86 9.22 -48.19
CA HIS A 85 12.17 8.16 -48.89
C HIS A 85 13.12 7.47 -49.87
N PRO A 86 13.02 6.18 -50.18
CA PRO A 86 13.91 5.47 -51.08
C PRO A 86 13.87 5.99 -52.55
N ASP A 87 12.73 6.51 -52.97
CA ASP A 87 12.61 7.05 -54.36
C ASP A 87 13.23 8.43 -54.47
N THR A 88 14.30 8.54 -55.25
CA THR A 88 15.04 9.79 -55.46
C THR A 88 14.50 10.63 -56.61
N THR A 89 13.38 10.28 -57.21
CA THR A 89 12.78 10.97 -58.36
C THR A 89 12.18 12.33 -58.01
N TYR A 90 11.96 12.57 -56.71
CA TYR A 90 11.32 13.76 -56.14
C TYR A 90 12.16 14.34 -55.01
N GLU A 91 11.67 15.45 -54.37
CA GLU A 91 12.20 15.95 -53.11
C GLU A 91 11.86 14.92 -52.02
N ASN A 92 12.76 14.01 -51.77
CA ASN A 92 12.55 12.79 -50.98
C ASN A 92 13.15 12.87 -49.60
N HIS A 93 13.58 14.01 -49.12
CA HIS A 93 14.10 14.23 -47.74
C HIS A 93 13.19 15.08 -46.87
N LEU A 94 13.40 14.98 -45.56
CA LEU A 94 12.88 16.00 -44.65
C LEU A 94 13.41 17.38 -45.08
N GLN A 95 12.54 18.37 -45.26
CA GLN A 95 12.93 19.71 -45.69
C GLN A 95 13.60 20.48 -44.54
N GLU A 96 13.20 20.24 -43.31
CA GLU A 96 13.79 20.83 -42.11
C GLU A 96 14.02 19.74 -41.06
N PRO A 97 15.00 19.90 -40.15
CA PRO A 97 15.18 18.96 -39.06
C PRO A 97 13.96 18.98 -38.12
N PHE A 98 13.51 17.82 -37.74
CA PHE A 98 12.49 17.66 -36.72
C PHE A 98 13.17 17.39 -35.36
N SER A 99 12.77 18.10 -34.31
CA SER A 99 13.37 17.91 -32.99
C SER A 99 12.31 17.94 -31.88
N PHE A 100 12.50 17.12 -30.87
CA PHE A 100 11.74 17.16 -29.63
C PHE A 100 12.63 16.88 -28.42
N LYS A 101 12.16 17.28 -27.24
CA LYS A 101 12.87 17.07 -25.99
C LYS A 101 12.02 16.26 -25.04
N PHE A 102 12.67 15.49 -24.20
CA PHE A 102 12.04 14.86 -23.04
C PHE A 102 13.03 14.85 -21.86
N ARG A 103 12.48 14.84 -20.64
CA ARG A 103 13.28 14.65 -19.43
C ARG A 103 12.90 13.32 -18.79
N THR A 104 13.90 12.53 -18.47
CA THR A 104 13.69 11.32 -17.70
C THR A 104 13.33 11.64 -16.25
N GLN A 105 12.53 10.77 -15.64
CA GLN A 105 12.22 10.92 -14.22
C GLN A 105 13.51 10.91 -13.40
N ASN A 106 13.61 11.84 -12.45
CA ASN A 106 14.73 11.95 -11.53
C ASN A 106 14.61 10.90 -10.42
N ARG A 107 14.87 9.62 -10.79
CA ARG A 107 14.62 8.48 -9.93
C ARG A 107 15.77 7.50 -10.00
N GLY A 108 16.76 7.73 -9.11
CA GLY A 108 17.95 6.88 -9.02
C GLY A 108 17.68 5.50 -8.40
N SER A 109 16.58 5.36 -7.62
CA SER A 109 16.23 4.10 -6.96
C SER A 109 14.72 4.00 -6.72
N VAL A 110 14.22 2.76 -6.60
CA VAL A 110 12.93 2.48 -6.00
C VAL A 110 13.01 2.85 -4.52
N ARG A 111 12.02 3.55 -3.99
CA ARG A 111 11.99 3.95 -2.58
C ARG A 111 10.99 3.13 -1.80
N LEU A 112 11.44 2.63 -0.66
CA LEU A 112 10.56 2.08 0.35
C LEU A 112 9.79 3.22 1.01
N ILE A 113 8.45 3.07 1.13
CA ILE A 113 7.57 4.03 1.78
C ILE A 113 7.24 3.56 3.18
N GLN A 114 6.86 2.29 3.33
CA GLN A 114 6.46 1.71 4.61
C GLN A 114 6.72 0.22 4.64
N THR A 115 6.95 -0.30 5.83
CA THR A 115 6.95 -1.74 6.11
C THR A 115 6.04 -2.08 7.28
N TYR A 116 5.61 -3.33 7.32
CA TYR A 116 5.12 -3.96 8.51
C TYR A 116 5.78 -5.35 8.64
N PRO A 117 6.39 -5.70 9.78
CA PRO A 117 6.66 -4.80 10.91
C PRO A 117 7.51 -3.58 10.53
N THR A 118 7.40 -2.50 11.31
CA THR A 118 8.28 -1.33 11.19
C THR A 118 9.60 -1.57 11.90
N ASP A 119 10.64 -0.83 11.52
CA ASP A 119 11.93 -0.91 12.20
C ASP A 119 11.82 -0.50 13.67
N GLY A 120 12.40 -1.31 14.56
CA GLY A 120 12.34 -1.14 16.00
C GLY A 120 10.98 -1.51 16.64
N ALA A 121 10.04 -2.07 15.89
CA ALA A 121 8.74 -2.48 16.43
C ALA A 121 8.90 -3.54 17.52
N THR A 122 8.15 -3.37 18.60
CA THR A 122 8.01 -4.34 19.69
C THR A 122 6.58 -4.84 19.75
N GLU A 123 6.32 -5.90 20.51
CA GLU A 123 4.99 -6.50 20.67
C GLU A 123 4.34 -6.90 19.32
N VAL A 124 5.17 -7.26 18.32
CA VAL A 124 4.66 -7.72 17.02
C VAL A 124 4.01 -9.11 17.23
N PRO A 125 2.79 -9.35 16.72
CA PRO A 125 2.15 -10.65 16.82
C PRO A 125 3.04 -11.76 16.23
N VAL A 126 3.02 -12.95 16.81
CA VAL A 126 3.81 -14.11 16.33
C VAL A 126 3.37 -14.67 14.96
N THR A 127 2.27 -14.16 14.43
CA THR A 127 1.76 -14.47 13.09
C THR A 127 1.49 -13.20 12.29
N PRO A 128 2.51 -12.36 12.04
CA PRO A 128 2.32 -11.16 11.24
C PRO A 128 2.24 -11.52 9.76
N ALA A 129 1.44 -10.78 8.99
CA ALA A 129 1.69 -10.71 7.56
C ALA A 129 2.72 -9.60 7.32
N PHE A 130 3.80 -9.92 6.64
CA PHE A 130 4.82 -8.95 6.28
C PHE A 130 4.37 -8.13 5.07
N ILE A 131 4.54 -6.83 5.13
CA ILE A 131 4.23 -5.91 4.03
C ILE A 131 5.40 -4.96 3.81
N ALA A 132 5.70 -4.69 2.53
CA ALA A 132 6.58 -3.60 2.12
C ALA A 132 5.90 -2.81 1.00
N ILE A 133 5.77 -1.50 1.17
CA ILE A 133 5.15 -0.58 0.23
C ILE A 133 6.23 0.28 -0.43
N PHE A 134 6.17 0.39 -1.75
CA PHE A 134 7.13 1.12 -2.56
C PHE A 134 6.45 2.20 -3.39
N ASP A 135 7.20 3.21 -3.76
CA ASP A 135 6.74 4.33 -4.60
C ASP A 135 6.50 3.93 -6.07
N ALA A 136 6.71 2.67 -6.44
CA ALA A 136 6.43 2.13 -7.77
C ALA A 136 6.07 0.66 -7.76
N LYS A 137 5.29 0.25 -8.78
CA LYS A 137 4.90 -1.13 -9.02
C LYS A 137 6.14 -2.01 -9.22
N LEU A 138 6.23 -3.14 -8.48
CA LEU A 138 7.35 -4.05 -8.49
C LEU A 138 7.32 -5.01 -9.69
N ALA A 139 8.50 -5.35 -10.21
CA ALA A 139 8.67 -6.42 -11.17
C ALA A 139 8.54 -7.79 -10.50
N ASN A 140 8.00 -8.79 -11.21
CA ASN A 140 7.79 -10.14 -10.68
C ASN A 140 9.06 -10.80 -10.12
N ALA A 141 10.22 -10.49 -10.71
CA ALA A 141 11.51 -11.02 -10.25
C ALA A 141 11.87 -10.61 -8.81
N SER A 142 11.23 -9.56 -8.28
CA SER A 142 11.44 -9.09 -6.90
C SER A 142 10.86 -10.02 -5.84
N ASN A 143 10.05 -11.00 -6.19
CA ASN A 143 9.41 -11.91 -5.22
C ASN A 143 10.39 -12.75 -4.38
N LYS A 144 11.65 -12.88 -4.78
CA LYS A 144 12.71 -13.59 -4.07
C LYS A 144 13.60 -12.70 -3.20
N CYS A 145 13.36 -11.39 -3.23
CA CYS A 145 14.24 -10.38 -2.60
C CYS A 145 13.83 -10.01 -1.17
N PHE A 146 12.87 -10.72 -0.59
CA PHE A 146 12.36 -10.48 0.76
C PHE A 146 12.82 -11.61 1.68
N LYS A 147 13.60 -11.28 2.72
CA LYS A 147 14.25 -12.23 3.61
C LYS A 147 13.87 -11.95 5.06
N VAL A 148 13.71 -13.02 5.84
CA VAL A 148 13.54 -12.94 7.30
C VAL A 148 14.54 -13.87 7.96
N TYR A 149 15.22 -13.36 8.99
CA TYR A 149 16.19 -14.09 9.76
C TYR A 149 15.81 -14.08 11.24
N ASP A 150 16.10 -15.18 11.94
CA ASP A 150 15.99 -15.25 13.39
C ASP A 150 17.21 -14.58 14.10
N ALA A 151 17.21 -14.59 15.43
CA ALA A 151 18.27 -13.98 16.23
C ALA A 151 19.64 -14.66 16.03
N GLU A 152 19.65 -15.92 15.68
CA GLU A 152 20.84 -16.73 15.37
C GLU A 152 21.33 -16.54 13.93
N GLY A 153 20.57 -15.81 13.10
CA GLY A 153 20.89 -15.55 11.69
C GLY A 153 20.42 -16.65 10.73
N ASN A 154 19.57 -17.57 11.17
CA ASN A 154 19.00 -18.58 10.28
C ASN A 154 17.95 -17.96 9.35
N ASP A 155 17.97 -18.35 8.07
CA ASP A 155 17.01 -17.89 7.06
C ASP A 155 15.68 -18.64 7.23
N ILE A 156 14.64 -17.92 7.68
CA ILE A 156 13.28 -18.42 7.82
C ILE A 156 12.34 -17.81 6.76
N SER A 157 12.90 -17.26 5.70
CA SER A 157 12.18 -16.51 4.66
C SER A 157 11.08 -17.31 3.98
N PRO A 158 10.06 -16.64 3.41
CA PRO A 158 9.04 -17.30 2.62
C PRO A 158 9.62 -17.85 1.33
N VAL A 159 8.99 -18.90 0.79
CA VAL A 159 9.26 -19.33 -0.58
C VAL A 159 8.80 -18.22 -1.54
N ALA A 160 9.61 -17.86 -2.53
CA ALA A 160 9.35 -16.75 -3.44
C ALA A 160 7.92 -16.76 -4.05
N ARG A 161 7.38 -17.94 -4.39
CA ARG A 161 6.01 -18.08 -4.93
C ARG A 161 4.90 -17.64 -3.95
N ASN A 162 5.21 -17.56 -2.65
CA ASN A 162 4.26 -17.15 -1.62
C ASN A 162 4.30 -15.63 -1.37
N VAL A 163 5.26 -14.92 -1.98
CA VAL A 163 5.31 -13.46 -1.93
C VAL A 163 4.37 -12.89 -2.99
N LYS A 164 3.30 -12.26 -2.56
CA LYS A 164 2.31 -11.58 -3.42
C LYS A 164 2.79 -10.17 -3.72
N LEU A 165 3.05 -9.88 -4.99
CA LEU A 165 3.49 -8.55 -5.44
C LEU A 165 2.32 -7.74 -5.99
N ASN A 166 2.32 -6.43 -5.72
CA ASN A 166 1.39 -5.43 -6.26
C ASN A 166 -0.10 -5.77 -6.03
N GLY A 167 -0.39 -6.51 -4.96
CA GLY A 167 -1.75 -6.97 -4.65
C GLY A 167 -2.52 -6.07 -3.72
N VAL A 168 -1.87 -5.09 -3.10
CA VAL A 168 -2.39 -4.35 -1.95
C VAL A 168 -2.53 -2.86 -2.26
N ALA A 169 -1.41 -2.17 -2.55
CA ALA A 169 -1.42 -0.73 -2.75
C ALA A 169 -1.98 -0.30 -4.11
N PRO A 170 -2.67 0.87 -4.21
CA PRO A 170 -3.13 1.41 -5.49
C PRO A 170 -1.95 1.94 -6.34
N ALA A 171 -2.17 2.06 -7.67
CA ALA A 171 -1.19 2.73 -8.51
C ALA A 171 -0.98 4.20 -8.06
N PRO A 172 0.25 4.74 -8.09
CA PRO A 172 1.46 4.19 -8.70
C PRO A 172 2.25 3.24 -7.78
N TYR A 173 1.80 3.02 -6.56
CA TYR A 173 2.54 2.25 -5.56
C TYR A 173 2.73 0.78 -5.95
N GLY A 174 3.83 0.19 -5.47
CA GLY A 174 4.08 -1.23 -5.48
C GLY A 174 4.01 -1.80 -4.07
N SER A 175 3.77 -3.09 -3.98
CA SER A 175 3.76 -3.76 -2.69
C SER A 175 4.30 -5.18 -2.78
N ALA A 176 4.85 -5.66 -1.68
CA ALA A 176 5.10 -7.08 -1.42
C ALA A 176 4.40 -7.47 -0.13
N LYS A 177 3.64 -8.57 -0.16
CA LYS A 177 2.98 -9.15 1.02
C LYS A 177 3.28 -10.64 1.10
N PHE A 178 3.63 -11.14 2.27
CA PHE A 178 3.81 -12.56 2.54
C PHE A 178 3.56 -12.90 4.01
N GLU A 179 3.35 -14.18 4.27
CA GLU A 179 3.18 -14.76 5.60
C GLU A 179 4.23 -15.85 5.79
N LEU A 180 4.71 -16.03 7.00
CA LEU A 180 5.56 -17.15 7.37
C LEU A 180 4.69 -18.36 7.79
N LYS A 181 5.29 -19.53 7.86
CA LYS A 181 4.62 -20.71 8.39
C LYS A 181 4.25 -20.48 9.86
N ALA A 182 3.12 -21.02 10.29
CA ALA A 182 2.74 -21.02 11.69
C ALA A 182 3.86 -21.60 12.57
N GLY A 183 4.17 -20.92 13.67
CA GLY A 183 5.26 -21.29 14.59
C GLY A 183 6.67 -20.94 14.11
N ALA A 184 6.82 -20.22 12.99
CA ALA A 184 8.13 -19.72 12.54
C ALA A 184 8.66 -18.61 13.44
N LEU A 185 7.78 -17.79 14.00
CA LEU A 185 8.13 -16.78 14.99
C LEU A 185 7.77 -17.29 16.39
N GLN A 186 8.66 -17.05 17.34
CA GLN A 186 8.47 -17.35 18.76
C GLN A 186 8.12 -16.07 19.53
N PRO A 187 7.38 -16.14 20.64
CA PRO A 187 7.15 -14.99 21.51
C PRO A 187 8.45 -14.38 22.05
N ASN A 188 8.44 -13.07 22.34
CA ASN A 188 9.55 -12.32 22.93
C ASN A 188 10.91 -12.52 22.23
N SER A 189 10.88 -12.69 20.92
CA SER A 189 12.07 -12.99 20.13
C SER A 189 12.33 -11.92 19.08
N THR A 190 13.59 -11.64 18.83
CA THR A 190 14.02 -10.62 17.86
C THR A 190 14.26 -11.25 16.49
N TYR A 191 13.82 -10.58 15.45
CA TYR A 191 13.94 -11.00 14.06
C TYR A 191 14.40 -9.85 13.18
N THR A 192 14.93 -10.19 12.02
CA THR A 192 15.39 -9.23 11.02
C THR A 192 14.67 -9.48 9.70
N PHE A 193 13.96 -8.47 9.22
CA PHE A 193 13.34 -8.46 7.89
C PHE A 193 14.22 -7.65 6.93
N VAL A 194 14.69 -8.26 5.86
CA VAL A 194 15.62 -7.65 4.91
C VAL A 194 15.01 -7.57 3.52
N LEU A 195 14.98 -6.38 2.97
CA LEU A 195 14.70 -6.10 1.56
C LEU A 195 16.05 -6.06 0.84
N GLN A 196 16.26 -6.97 -0.10
CA GLN A 196 17.52 -7.06 -0.85
C GLN A 196 17.63 -5.94 -1.90
N PRO A 197 18.86 -5.48 -2.24
CA PRO A 197 19.08 -4.38 -3.18
C PRO A 197 18.56 -4.68 -4.60
N GLU A 198 18.34 -5.96 -4.95
CA GLU A 198 17.81 -6.42 -6.22
C GLU A 198 16.28 -6.24 -6.37
N VAL A 199 15.58 -5.78 -5.32
CA VAL A 199 14.18 -5.33 -5.47
C VAL A 199 14.14 -4.28 -6.57
N LYS A 200 13.26 -4.47 -7.55
CA LYS A 200 13.14 -3.56 -8.69
C LYS A 200 11.70 -3.33 -9.11
N ASP A 201 11.46 -2.16 -9.68
CA ASP A 201 10.18 -1.84 -10.29
C ASP A 201 10.01 -2.50 -11.68
N VAL A 202 8.82 -2.34 -12.27
CA VAL A 202 8.51 -2.87 -13.62
C VAL A 202 9.39 -2.28 -14.73
N ASN A 203 10.03 -1.13 -14.49
CA ASN A 203 10.97 -0.47 -15.39
C ASN A 203 12.41 -0.92 -15.13
N GLY A 204 12.60 -1.75 -14.10
CA GLY A 204 13.86 -2.31 -13.65
C GLY A 204 14.75 -1.35 -12.87
N VAL A 205 14.22 -0.23 -12.36
CA VAL A 205 14.90 0.62 -11.39
C VAL A 205 15.05 -0.17 -10.09
N LEU A 206 16.26 -0.24 -9.56
CA LEU A 206 16.61 -1.05 -8.39
C LEU A 206 16.38 -0.27 -7.09
N LEU A 207 16.23 -1.00 -5.98
CA LEU A 207 16.33 -0.44 -4.63
C LEU A 207 17.75 0.09 -4.36
N ASN A 208 18.77 -0.56 -4.90
CA ASN A 208 20.20 -0.32 -4.84
C ASN A 208 20.85 -0.66 -3.50
N ASP A 209 20.30 -0.20 -2.38
CA ASP A 209 20.81 -0.50 -1.04
C ASP A 209 19.85 -1.47 -0.32
N PRO A 210 20.36 -2.43 0.46
CA PRO A 210 19.50 -3.29 1.27
C PRO A 210 18.85 -2.47 2.38
N VAL A 211 17.59 -2.77 2.68
CA VAL A 211 16.90 -2.22 3.84
C VAL A 211 16.73 -3.33 4.87
N THR A 212 17.21 -3.06 6.09
CA THR A 212 17.13 -3.98 7.22
C THR A 212 16.20 -3.40 8.28
N ILE A 213 15.24 -4.21 8.71
CA ILE A 213 14.22 -3.88 9.68
C ILE A 213 14.32 -4.89 10.81
N THR A 214 14.59 -4.43 12.02
CA THR A 214 14.64 -5.27 13.22
C THR A 214 13.35 -5.08 14.02
N PHE A 215 12.74 -6.18 14.44
CA PHE A 215 11.52 -6.15 15.25
C PHE A 215 11.57 -7.24 16.32
N THR A 216 10.78 -7.07 17.38
CA THR A 216 10.65 -8.06 18.46
C THR A 216 9.18 -8.45 18.57
N THR A 217 8.92 -9.74 18.62
CA THR A 217 7.59 -10.28 18.87
C THR A 217 7.20 -10.06 20.33
N GLY A 218 5.92 -9.84 20.57
CA GLY A 218 5.34 -9.80 21.90
C GLY A 218 5.13 -11.19 22.50
N ASN A 219 4.50 -11.18 23.66
CA ASN A 219 3.92 -12.39 24.23
C ASN A 219 2.82 -12.91 23.30
N GLU A 220 2.50 -14.20 23.37
CA GLU A 220 1.23 -14.66 22.84
C GLU A 220 0.11 -13.93 23.59
N ILE A 221 -0.71 -13.16 22.86
CA ILE A 221 -1.76 -12.36 23.46
C ILE A 221 -2.90 -13.31 23.80
N GLU A 222 -3.19 -13.47 25.09
CA GLU A 222 -4.39 -14.18 25.54
C GLU A 222 -5.62 -13.35 25.16
N PRO A 223 -6.66 -13.97 24.57
CA PRO A 223 -7.86 -13.24 24.18
C PRO A 223 -8.51 -12.58 25.41
N GLU A 224 -8.69 -11.28 25.37
CA GLU A 224 -9.58 -10.63 26.32
C GLU A 224 -11.03 -11.05 26.03
N ILE A 225 -11.87 -11.06 27.06
CA ILE A 225 -13.31 -11.26 26.88
C ILE A 225 -13.85 -10.06 26.10
N ALA A 226 -14.00 -10.23 24.80
CA ALA A 226 -14.61 -9.23 23.94
C ALA A 226 -16.11 -9.16 24.21
N ILE A 227 -16.71 -7.97 24.17
CA ILE A 227 -18.16 -7.82 24.32
C ILE A 227 -18.89 -8.42 23.11
N TYR A 228 -18.25 -8.41 21.93
CA TYR A 228 -18.78 -9.05 20.74
C TYR A 228 -18.12 -10.41 20.47
N ASP A 229 -16.89 -10.42 20.06
CA ASP A 229 -16.19 -11.68 19.74
C ASP A 229 -14.67 -11.47 19.70
N ASN A 230 -13.92 -12.53 20.03
CA ASN A 230 -12.48 -12.59 19.80
C ASN A 230 -12.13 -12.95 18.34
N LEU A 231 -13.14 -13.14 17.50
CA LEU A 231 -13.04 -13.45 16.07
C LEU A 231 -12.27 -14.75 15.70
N ASP A 232 -12.12 -15.66 16.66
CA ASP A 232 -11.52 -17.00 16.43
C ASP A 232 -12.34 -17.85 15.47
N SER A 233 -13.65 -17.60 15.39
CA SER A 233 -14.57 -18.17 14.42
C SER A 233 -14.86 -17.17 13.29
N LEU A 234 -15.46 -17.61 12.21
CA LEU A 234 -15.94 -16.71 11.16
C LEU A 234 -17.19 -16.00 11.68
N PHE A 235 -17.08 -14.69 11.82
CA PHE A 235 -18.13 -13.82 12.39
C PHE A 235 -18.80 -12.93 11.34
N PHE A 236 -18.13 -12.68 10.22
CA PHE A 236 -18.65 -11.83 9.15
C PHE A 236 -18.94 -12.64 7.90
N GLU A 237 -19.98 -12.22 7.18
CA GLU A 237 -20.33 -12.72 5.85
C GLU A 237 -20.34 -11.56 4.84
N GLY A 238 -19.86 -11.84 3.62
CA GLY A 238 -19.89 -10.86 2.53
C GLY A 238 -21.29 -10.74 1.95
N ASP A 239 -21.90 -9.56 2.04
CA ASP A 239 -23.24 -9.27 1.52
C ASP A 239 -23.17 -8.66 0.11
N LYS A 240 -23.07 -9.51 -0.89
CA LYS A 240 -23.00 -9.06 -2.27
C LYS A 240 -24.30 -8.41 -2.77
N GLU A 241 -25.46 -8.81 -2.25
CA GLU A 241 -26.75 -8.30 -2.70
C GLU A 241 -26.95 -6.83 -2.31
N ASN A 242 -26.50 -6.44 -1.12
CA ASN A 242 -26.57 -5.08 -0.64
C ASN A 242 -25.29 -4.27 -0.91
N SER A 243 -24.30 -4.85 -1.55
CA SER A 243 -23.10 -4.15 -2.01
C SER A 243 -23.34 -3.47 -3.35
N VAL A 244 -22.70 -2.33 -3.57
CA VAL A 244 -22.86 -1.52 -4.79
C VAL A 244 -21.54 -1.48 -5.56
N GLY A 245 -21.61 -1.66 -6.89
CA GLY A 245 -20.42 -1.52 -7.75
C GLY A 245 -19.29 -2.48 -7.40
N VAL A 246 -19.59 -3.70 -6.95
CA VAL A 246 -18.62 -4.74 -6.61
C VAL A 246 -18.69 -5.93 -7.55
N THR A 247 -17.52 -6.49 -7.88
CA THR A 247 -17.44 -7.80 -8.56
C THR A 247 -17.53 -8.94 -7.55
N SER A 248 -16.85 -8.79 -6.41
CA SER A 248 -16.84 -9.80 -5.35
C SER A 248 -16.70 -9.17 -3.96
N VAL A 249 -17.35 -9.80 -3.00
CA VAL A 249 -17.22 -9.57 -1.55
C VAL A 249 -17.23 -10.94 -0.90
N SER A 250 -16.26 -11.24 -0.05
CA SER A 250 -16.17 -12.52 0.64
C SER A 250 -15.40 -12.40 1.95
N THR A 251 -15.58 -13.37 2.81
CA THR A 251 -14.93 -13.46 4.12
C THR A 251 -14.27 -14.81 4.30
N ALA A 252 -13.27 -14.88 5.13
CA ALA A 252 -12.63 -16.14 5.50
C ALA A 252 -11.99 -16.03 6.89
N ARG A 253 -12.00 -17.14 7.62
CA ARG A 253 -11.19 -17.27 8.83
C ARG A 253 -9.72 -17.29 8.45
N ASN A 254 -8.89 -16.50 9.15
CA ASN A 254 -7.47 -16.35 8.87
C ASN A 254 -6.60 -16.73 10.08
N PRO A 255 -6.17 -17.97 10.22
CA PRO A 255 -5.30 -18.42 11.32
C PRO A 255 -3.83 -18.03 11.13
N THR A 256 -3.44 -17.57 9.94
CA THR A 256 -2.04 -17.26 9.59
C THR A 256 -1.69 -15.79 9.75
N SER A 257 -2.69 -14.94 9.90
CA SER A 257 -2.51 -13.52 10.26
C SER A 257 -3.60 -13.15 11.25
N LYS A 258 -3.25 -13.06 12.50
CA LYS A 258 -4.13 -12.74 13.62
C LYS A 258 -3.43 -11.76 14.55
N TYR A 259 -4.21 -11.04 15.32
CA TYR A 259 -3.69 -10.19 16.39
C TYR A 259 -3.67 -10.94 17.73
N GLU A 260 -4.77 -11.61 18.08
CA GLU A 260 -4.89 -12.44 19.30
C GLU A 260 -5.59 -13.78 18.99
N GLY A 261 -5.71 -14.65 20.00
CA GLY A 261 -6.44 -15.91 19.91
C GLY A 261 -5.97 -16.87 18.81
N LEU A 262 -6.89 -17.54 18.13
CA LEU A 262 -6.64 -18.60 17.16
C LEU A 262 -6.73 -18.15 15.70
N ALA A 263 -7.44 -17.07 15.39
CA ALA A 263 -7.60 -16.55 14.04
C ALA A 263 -8.16 -15.12 14.05
N SER A 264 -8.02 -14.42 12.93
CA SER A 264 -8.77 -13.21 12.60
C SER A 264 -9.84 -13.50 11.55
N ASN A 265 -10.71 -12.53 11.27
CA ASN A 265 -11.62 -12.56 10.13
C ASN A 265 -11.07 -11.72 8.98
N LYS A 266 -10.81 -12.35 7.85
CA LYS A 266 -10.36 -11.69 6.62
C LYS A 266 -11.56 -11.29 5.78
N LEU A 267 -11.61 -10.01 5.39
CA LEU A 267 -12.60 -9.41 4.52
C LEU A 267 -11.93 -9.10 3.17
N THR A 268 -12.45 -9.69 2.09
CA THR A 268 -11.87 -9.54 0.73
C THR A 268 -12.89 -8.85 -0.18
N TYR A 269 -12.43 -7.93 -0.99
CA TYR A 269 -13.27 -7.16 -1.90
C TYR A 269 -12.66 -6.98 -3.28
N THR A 270 -13.52 -6.79 -4.28
CA THR A 270 -13.15 -6.31 -5.61
C THR A 270 -14.25 -5.39 -6.11
N PHE A 271 -13.91 -4.13 -6.29
CA PHE A 271 -14.80 -3.13 -6.87
C PHE A 271 -14.81 -3.24 -8.41
N ALA A 272 -15.98 -3.16 -9.00
CA ALA A 272 -16.16 -3.02 -10.44
C ALA A 272 -16.12 -1.54 -10.87
N GLU A 273 -16.60 -0.66 -9.99
CA GLU A 273 -16.88 0.74 -10.30
C GLU A 273 -16.24 1.70 -9.27
N LEU A 274 -16.22 2.97 -9.64
CA LEU A 274 -15.96 4.08 -8.75
C LEU A 274 -17.18 4.25 -7.81
N ASN A 275 -16.94 4.72 -6.60
CA ASN A 275 -17.94 4.81 -5.53
C ASN A 275 -18.59 3.46 -5.17
N GLY A 276 -17.85 2.35 -5.40
CA GLY A 276 -18.28 1.04 -4.98
C GLY A 276 -18.32 0.92 -3.46
N GLU A 277 -19.27 0.14 -2.96
CA GLU A 277 -19.46 -0.15 -1.53
C GLU A 277 -19.51 -1.66 -1.32
N ALA A 278 -18.56 -2.18 -0.55
CA ALA A 278 -18.56 -3.59 -0.14
C ALA A 278 -19.15 -3.71 1.27
N ILE A 279 -20.19 -4.51 1.42
CA ILE A 279 -20.91 -4.72 2.68
C ILE A 279 -20.54 -6.08 3.27
N TYR A 280 -20.28 -6.08 4.57
CA TYR A 280 -20.05 -7.27 5.37
C TYR A 280 -21.02 -7.27 6.54
N ILE A 281 -21.78 -8.36 6.68
CA ILE A 281 -22.77 -8.54 7.75
C ILE A 281 -22.11 -9.25 8.91
N ALA A 282 -22.34 -8.76 10.13
CA ALA A 282 -21.96 -9.42 11.35
C ALA A 282 -23.05 -10.42 11.77
N ASP A 283 -22.65 -11.62 12.18
CA ASP A 283 -23.54 -12.65 12.68
C ASP A 283 -23.81 -12.45 14.19
N ASN A 284 -25.03 -12.75 14.63
CA ASN A 284 -25.47 -12.80 16.05
C ASN A 284 -25.06 -11.61 16.93
N VAL A 285 -25.28 -10.39 16.49
CA VAL A 285 -24.94 -9.21 17.27
C VAL A 285 -26.03 -8.83 18.29
N SER A 286 -25.60 -8.48 19.49
CA SER A 286 -26.46 -7.97 20.53
C SER A 286 -26.67 -6.46 20.38
N SER A 287 -27.88 -5.98 20.66
CA SER A 287 -28.12 -4.54 20.82
C SER A 287 -27.31 -3.99 22.02
N ILE A 288 -26.69 -2.84 21.81
CA ILE A 288 -26.03 -2.11 22.89
C ILE A 288 -26.73 -0.76 23.07
N LYS A 289 -26.79 -0.28 24.30
CA LYS A 289 -27.14 1.11 24.54
C LYS A 289 -25.93 1.95 24.26
N GLY A 290 -26.02 2.76 23.19
CA GLY A 290 -24.98 3.69 22.85
C GLY A 290 -25.18 5.04 23.51
N ASN A 291 -24.10 5.75 23.71
CA ASN A 291 -24.07 7.19 23.89
C ASN A 291 -22.88 7.74 23.12
N SER A 292 -22.76 9.06 23.05
CA SER A 292 -21.68 9.73 22.31
C SER A 292 -20.26 9.38 22.78
N LYS A 293 -20.12 8.65 23.89
CA LYS A 293 -18.85 8.23 24.46
C LYS A 293 -18.59 6.73 24.34
N SER A 294 -19.53 5.97 23.78
CA SER A 294 -19.33 4.56 23.48
C SER A 294 -18.29 4.42 22.37
N VAL A 295 -17.45 3.38 22.43
CA VAL A 295 -16.40 3.12 21.45
C VAL A 295 -16.51 1.68 20.94
N LEU A 296 -16.57 1.50 19.63
CA LEU A 296 -16.34 0.23 18.98
C LEU A 296 -14.87 0.20 18.57
N GLY A 297 -14.10 -0.65 19.23
CA GLY A 297 -12.67 -0.83 18.98
C GLY A 297 -12.36 -2.18 18.36
N MET A 298 -11.32 -2.24 17.58
CA MET A 298 -10.82 -3.47 16.96
C MET A 298 -9.35 -3.33 16.58
N HIS A 299 -8.68 -4.46 16.41
CA HIS A 299 -7.42 -4.49 15.70
C HIS A 299 -7.69 -4.77 14.22
N LEU A 300 -7.18 -3.90 13.36
CA LEU A 300 -7.38 -3.95 11.91
C LEU A 300 -6.04 -4.07 11.19
N PHE A 301 -5.91 -5.12 10.39
CA PHE A 301 -4.80 -5.27 9.45
C PHE A 301 -5.18 -4.60 8.15
N SER A 302 -4.59 -3.43 7.88
CA SER A 302 -4.86 -2.65 6.69
C SER A 302 -4.03 -3.11 5.50
N ASP A 303 -4.59 -2.94 4.30
CA ASP A 303 -4.02 -3.33 3.02
C ASP A 303 -3.40 -2.16 2.22
N TYR A 304 -3.27 -1.00 2.83
CA TYR A 304 -2.74 0.22 2.17
C TYR A 304 -3.53 0.59 0.90
N SER A 305 -4.83 0.36 0.90
CA SER A 305 -5.68 0.60 -0.27
C SER A 305 -6.18 2.03 -0.42
N PHE A 306 -6.05 2.83 0.63
CA PHE A 306 -6.65 4.15 0.80
C PHE A 306 -8.19 4.18 0.70
N ASN A 307 -8.83 3.03 0.67
CA ASN A 307 -10.29 2.94 0.81
C ASN A 307 -10.70 3.29 2.25
N THR A 308 -11.97 3.63 2.47
CA THR A 308 -12.47 4.01 3.80
C THR A 308 -13.35 2.92 4.39
N LEU A 309 -13.09 2.55 5.63
CA LEU A 309 -13.89 1.58 6.39
C LEU A 309 -14.84 2.29 7.34
N TYR A 310 -16.09 1.84 7.35
CA TYR A 310 -17.16 2.29 8.24
C TYR A 310 -17.74 1.11 9.01
N ALA A 311 -18.14 1.34 10.27
CA ALA A 311 -19.06 0.46 10.99
C ALA A 311 -20.50 0.73 10.55
N LYS A 312 -21.28 -0.33 10.39
CA LYS A 312 -22.69 -0.30 10.02
C LYS A 312 -23.55 -0.57 11.25
N TRP A 313 -24.52 0.26 11.50
CA TRP A 313 -25.39 0.22 12.67
C TRP A 313 -26.86 0.23 12.28
N ALA A 314 -27.69 -0.51 13.02
CA ALA A 314 -29.13 -0.26 13.07
C ALA A 314 -29.42 0.57 14.34
N VAL A 315 -30.05 1.72 14.14
CA VAL A 315 -30.40 2.69 15.19
C VAL A 315 -31.87 3.02 15.04
N GLU A 316 -32.70 2.62 15.98
CA GLU A 316 -34.17 2.84 15.94
C GLU A 316 -34.87 2.39 14.63
N GLY A 317 -34.27 1.40 13.96
CA GLY A 317 -34.77 0.84 12.69
C GLY A 317 -34.11 1.43 11.42
N ASP A 318 -33.35 2.51 11.54
CA ASP A 318 -32.60 3.12 10.45
C ASP A 318 -31.15 2.63 10.40
N ILE A 319 -30.56 2.59 9.21
CA ILE A 319 -29.14 2.25 9.03
C ILE A 319 -28.30 3.51 9.12
N GLN A 320 -27.35 3.50 10.04
CA GLN A 320 -26.35 4.53 10.25
C GLN A 320 -24.94 3.99 10.00
N TYR A 321 -24.01 4.88 9.67
CA TYR A 321 -22.61 4.52 9.44
C TYR A 321 -21.69 5.45 10.22
N THR A 322 -20.72 4.88 10.93
CA THR A 322 -19.67 5.64 11.62
C THR A 322 -18.31 5.31 10.98
N LYS A 323 -17.51 6.34 10.70
CA LYS A 323 -16.18 6.13 10.14
C LYS A 323 -15.28 5.43 11.15
N ILE A 324 -14.54 4.43 10.69
CA ILE A 324 -13.46 3.80 11.46
C ILE A 324 -12.14 4.45 11.04
N CYS A 325 -11.70 4.24 9.81
CA CYS A 325 -10.44 4.80 9.33
C CYS A 325 -10.37 4.82 7.80
N ASP A 326 -9.39 5.55 7.29
CA ASP A 326 -8.87 5.35 5.95
C ASP A 326 -7.76 4.28 6.01
N LEU A 327 -7.73 3.40 5.02
CA LEU A 327 -6.77 2.29 4.96
C LEU A 327 -5.43 2.77 4.36
N ASP A 328 -4.85 3.81 4.94
CA ASP A 328 -3.63 4.50 4.48
C ASP A 328 -2.34 4.03 5.16
N TYR A 329 -2.43 2.90 5.86
CA TYR A 329 -1.31 2.24 6.55
C TYR A 329 -1.25 0.75 6.17
N ALA A 330 -0.16 0.11 6.49
CA ALA A 330 0.04 -1.34 6.33
C ALA A 330 0.24 -2.01 7.68
N GLY A 331 -0.39 -3.17 7.89
CA GLY A 331 -0.22 -3.98 9.10
C GLY A 331 -1.30 -3.79 10.15
N TRP A 332 -1.08 -4.38 11.33
CA TRP A 332 -2.01 -4.32 12.46
C TRP A 332 -1.93 -2.98 13.17
N LEU A 333 -3.10 -2.37 13.39
CA LEU A 333 -3.25 -1.16 14.19
C LEU A 333 -4.60 -1.19 14.89
N TYR A 334 -4.65 -0.74 16.15
CA TYR A 334 -5.92 -0.55 16.86
C TYR A 334 -6.67 0.62 16.24
N GLN A 335 -7.96 0.41 15.95
CA GLN A 335 -8.85 1.40 15.35
C GLN A 335 -10.14 1.49 16.13
N GLU A 336 -10.73 2.67 16.16
CA GLU A 336 -11.99 2.95 16.82
C GLU A 336 -12.97 3.59 15.83
N ALA A 337 -14.24 3.18 15.91
CA ALA A 337 -15.29 3.85 15.16
C ALA A 337 -15.67 5.17 15.87
N ASP A 338 -15.80 6.25 15.09
CA ASP A 338 -16.30 7.53 15.57
C ASP A 338 -17.81 7.45 15.87
N MET A 339 -18.14 7.23 17.13
CA MET A 339 -19.50 7.10 17.61
C MET A 339 -20.21 8.44 17.86
N SER A 340 -19.50 9.56 17.75
CA SER A 340 -20.01 10.89 18.12
C SER A 340 -21.21 11.36 17.30
N THR A 341 -21.40 10.76 16.11
CA THR A 341 -22.51 11.06 15.22
C THR A 341 -23.79 10.27 15.51
N LEU A 342 -23.73 9.26 16.37
CA LEU A 342 -24.88 8.47 16.76
C LEU A 342 -25.66 9.15 17.89
N PRO A 343 -27.03 9.04 17.90
CA PRO A 343 -27.84 9.69 18.91
C PRO A 343 -27.58 9.10 20.32
N GLU A 344 -27.70 9.94 21.36
CA GLU A 344 -27.55 9.52 22.73
C GLU A 344 -28.80 8.78 23.26
N GLY A 345 -28.58 7.83 24.18
CA GLY A 345 -29.65 7.20 24.93
C GLY A 345 -30.52 6.21 24.18
N VAL A 346 -30.14 5.82 22.97
CA VAL A 346 -30.82 4.81 22.16
C VAL A 346 -30.00 3.51 22.05
N ASP A 347 -30.70 2.42 21.69
CA ASP A 347 -30.03 1.13 21.47
C ASP A 347 -29.44 1.09 20.05
N TYR A 348 -28.16 0.73 19.97
CA TYR A 348 -27.46 0.48 18.71
C TYR A 348 -27.30 -1.02 18.51
N GLN A 349 -27.54 -1.48 17.30
CA GLN A 349 -27.17 -2.82 16.91
C GLN A 349 -26.06 -2.75 15.86
N PHE A 350 -24.90 -3.32 16.19
CA PHE A 350 -23.82 -3.46 15.22
C PHE A 350 -24.21 -4.45 14.16
N MET A 351 -24.13 -4.05 12.89
CA MET A 351 -24.57 -4.82 11.74
C MET A 351 -23.42 -5.29 10.85
N GLY A 352 -22.19 -4.89 11.17
CA GLY A 352 -21.01 -5.22 10.38
C GLY A 352 -20.29 -4.00 9.82
N PHE A 353 -19.74 -4.12 8.60
CA PHE A 353 -18.90 -3.10 8.00
C PHE A 353 -19.38 -2.68 6.62
N ARG A 354 -19.02 -1.47 6.24
CA ARG A 354 -19.07 -0.94 4.87
C ARG A 354 -17.68 -0.44 4.48
N LEU A 355 -17.12 -0.97 3.41
CA LEU A 355 -15.87 -0.50 2.82
C LEU A 355 -16.20 0.28 1.53
N VAL A 356 -15.69 1.50 1.39
CA VAL A 356 -16.04 2.42 0.32
C VAL A 356 -14.82 2.81 -0.49
N ARG A 357 -14.95 2.78 -1.83
CA ARG A 357 -13.98 3.29 -2.78
C ARG A 357 -14.46 4.61 -3.39
N GLN A 358 -13.92 5.74 -2.94
CA GLN A 358 -14.38 7.08 -3.34
C GLN A 358 -13.64 7.69 -4.53
N SER A 359 -12.56 7.09 -5.01
CA SER A 359 -11.73 7.64 -6.08
C SER A 359 -11.12 6.55 -6.95
N SER A 360 -10.90 6.84 -8.23
CA SER A 360 -10.20 5.96 -9.16
C SER A 360 -8.73 5.73 -8.80
N PHE A 361 -8.15 6.62 -7.98
CA PHE A 361 -6.77 6.48 -7.48
C PHE A 361 -6.66 5.48 -6.33
N LEU A 362 -7.77 5.09 -5.71
CA LEU A 362 -7.79 4.12 -4.63
C LEU A 362 -7.78 2.69 -5.16
N SER A 363 -7.33 1.73 -4.35
CA SER A 363 -7.23 0.34 -4.78
C SER A 363 -8.59 -0.24 -5.15
N GLN A 364 -8.66 -0.89 -6.30
CA GLN A 364 -9.87 -1.56 -6.78
C GLN A 364 -10.13 -2.87 -6.03
N LYS A 365 -9.10 -3.51 -5.51
CA LYS A 365 -9.21 -4.80 -4.80
C LYS A 365 -8.26 -4.84 -3.64
N GLY A 366 -8.61 -5.63 -2.64
CA GLY A 366 -7.76 -5.84 -1.48
C GLY A 366 -8.33 -6.84 -0.49
N GLU A 367 -7.63 -6.98 0.60
CA GLU A 367 -8.03 -7.79 1.73
C GLU A 367 -7.56 -7.14 3.03
N ILE A 368 -8.47 -6.97 3.96
CA ILE A 368 -8.18 -6.53 5.33
C ILE A 368 -8.50 -7.67 6.29
N SER A 369 -7.90 -7.65 7.49
CA SER A 369 -8.29 -8.57 8.56
C SER A 369 -8.72 -7.79 9.79
N VAL A 370 -9.79 -8.26 10.43
CA VAL A 370 -10.33 -7.70 11.67
C VAL A 370 -10.16 -8.72 12.78
N ASP A 371 -9.75 -8.24 13.95
CA ASP A 371 -9.54 -9.07 15.14
C ASP A 371 -9.86 -8.32 16.41
N ALA A 372 -10.12 -9.03 17.49
CA ALA A 372 -10.35 -8.47 18.81
C ALA A 372 -11.41 -7.36 18.83
N LEU A 373 -12.60 -7.66 18.28
CA LEU A 373 -13.72 -6.70 18.21
C LEU A 373 -14.32 -6.48 19.60
N ARG A 374 -14.29 -5.23 20.07
CA ARG A 374 -14.73 -4.85 21.41
C ARG A 374 -15.65 -3.63 21.36
N VAL A 375 -16.59 -3.54 22.29
CA VAL A 375 -17.29 -2.30 22.60
C VAL A 375 -16.90 -1.89 24.02
N GLN A 376 -16.31 -0.74 24.12
CA GLN A 376 -16.10 -0.07 25.39
C GLN A 376 -17.27 0.90 25.60
N PHE A 377 -18.09 0.62 26.58
CA PHE A 377 -18.98 1.63 27.17
C PHE A 377 -18.09 2.64 27.86
N GLU A 378 -18.51 3.91 27.82
CA GLU A 378 -17.76 5.01 28.41
C GLU A 378 -16.56 4.53 29.21
N PRO A 379 -15.33 4.98 28.99
CA PRO A 379 -14.39 4.93 30.09
C PRO A 379 -15.15 5.59 31.18
N SER A 380 -15.63 4.79 32.19
CA SER A 380 -16.31 5.34 33.34
C SER A 380 -15.54 6.59 33.63
N THR A 381 -16.18 7.78 33.42
CA THR A 381 -15.59 9.03 33.92
C THR A 381 -15.13 8.62 35.28
N PRO A 382 -13.80 8.63 35.60
CA PRO A 382 -13.40 8.13 36.88
C PRO A 382 -14.28 8.91 37.84
N THR A 383 -15.40 8.27 38.24
CA THR A 383 -16.20 8.74 39.35
C THR A 383 -15.15 8.82 40.40
N ALA A 384 -14.73 10.09 40.66
CA ALA A 384 -13.59 10.51 41.42
C ALA A 384 -12.99 9.31 42.10
N VAL A 385 -11.88 8.77 41.60
CA VAL A 385 -11.28 7.54 42.14
C VAL A 385 -11.39 7.76 43.63
N GLU A 386 -12.26 6.99 44.30
CA GLU A 386 -12.33 7.07 45.77
C GLU A 386 -10.89 6.95 46.15
N ASP A 387 -10.33 7.99 46.77
CA ASP A 387 -8.90 8.09 47.05
C ASP A 387 -8.43 6.74 47.52
N ILE A 388 -7.87 5.93 46.64
CA ILE A 388 -7.05 4.84 47.09
C ILE A 388 -5.91 5.59 47.74
N MET A 389 -5.96 5.67 49.06
CA MET A 389 -4.89 6.20 49.88
C MET A 389 -3.68 5.35 49.60
N LEU A 390 -2.95 5.71 48.55
CA LEU A 390 -1.60 5.21 48.31
C LEU A 390 -0.73 5.77 49.46
N PRO A 391 0.16 4.95 50.03
CA PRO A 391 1.07 5.42 51.07
C PRO A 391 1.81 6.67 50.59
N SER A 392 2.01 7.61 51.48
CA SER A 392 2.36 9.02 51.35
C SER A 392 3.60 9.46 50.53
N ALA A 393 4.00 8.71 49.50
CA ALA A 393 5.08 9.09 48.60
C ALA A 393 4.75 8.83 47.11
N GLU A 394 3.55 8.45 46.82
CA GLU A 394 3.13 8.06 45.49
C GLU A 394 1.90 8.86 45.06
N GLY A 395 1.87 9.39 43.82
CA GLY A 395 0.81 10.30 43.40
C GLY A 395 0.69 10.39 41.89
N LYS A 396 -0.44 10.99 41.50
CA LYS A 396 -0.67 11.40 40.09
C LYS A 396 -0.42 12.89 39.98
N ILE A 397 0.31 13.29 38.92
CA ILE A 397 0.49 14.71 38.59
C ILE A 397 0.06 14.95 37.14
N ILE A 398 -0.55 16.09 36.90
CA ILE A 398 -0.84 16.57 35.53
C ILE A 398 0.09 17.76 35.29
N GLU A 399 0.93 17.60 34.26
CA GLU A 399 1.87 18.64 33.85
C GLU A 399 1.85 18.77 32.36
N GLY A 400 1.63 20.00 31.87
CA GLY A 400 1.53 20.24 30.42
C GLY A 400 0.36 19.54 29.73
N GLY A 401 -0.70 19.16 30.47
CA GLY A 401 -1.85 18.44 29.93
C GLY A 401 -1.68 16.90 29.88
N TYR A 402 -0.55 16.39 30.37
CA TYR A 402 -0.29 14.94 30.44
C TYR A 402 -0.36 14.42 31.86
N LEU A 403 -0.94 13.22 32.02
CA LEU A 403 -1.00 12.50 33.29
C LEU A 403 0.28 11.71 33.50
N TYR A 404 0.90 11.88 34.68
CA TYR A 404 2.04 11.10 35.13
C TYR A 404 1.72 10.41 36.47
N ILE A 405 2.29 9.23 36.65
CA ILE A 405 2.21 8.47 37.91
C ILE A 405 3.60 8.51 38.56
N LEU A 406 3.63 8.94 39.80
CA LEU A 406 4.83 8.87 40.66
C LEU A 406 4.78 7.59 41.46
N LEU A 407 5.74 6.71 41.29
CA LEU A 407 5.85 5.45 42.01
C LEU A 407 7.32 5.19 42.36
N ASN A 408 7.60 4.96 43.66
CA ASN A 408 8.97 4.71 44.13
C ASN A 408 10.02 5.75 43.67
N GLY A 409 9.63 7.02 43.64
CA GLY A 409 10.50 8.12 43.22
C GLY A 409 10.78 8.19 41.72
N LYS A 410 10.10 7.39 40.92
CA LYS A 410 10.14 7.43 39.45
C LYS A 410 8.83 7.97 38.88
N ARG A 411 8.95 8.64 37.75
CA ARG A 411 7.84 9.22 36.99
C ARG A 411 7.49 8.33 35.83
N TYR A 412 6.24 7.96 35.68
CA TYR A 412 5.73 7.12 34.60
C TYR A 412 4.67 7.87 33.80
N ASN A 413 4.62 7.70 32.49
CA ASN A 413 3.50 8.18 31.67
C ASN A 413 2.27 7.26 31.80
N ALA A 414 1.18 7.61 31.14
CA ALA A 414 -0.06 6.84 31.17
C ALA A 414 0.09 5.41 30.59
N GLN A 415 1.12 5.15 29.80
CA GLN A 415 1.46 3.85 29.24
C GLN A 415 2.43 3.05 30.13
N GLY A 416 2.78 3.56 31.32
CA GLY A 416 3.69 2.88 32.25
C GLY A 416 5.18 3.03 31.93
N ALA A 417 5.55 3.84 30.95
CA ALA A 417 6.96 4.10 30.63
C ALA A 417 7.57 5.14 31.57
N VAL A 418 8.82 4.89 32.03
CA VAL A 418 9.56 5.84 32.88
C VAL A 418 9.87 7.11 32.07
N VAL A 419 9.50 8.26 32.61
CA VAL A 419 9.77 9.57 32.04
C VAL A 419 10.82 10.27 32.93
N LYS A 420 11.87 10.80 32.30
CA LYS A 420 12.94 11.56 33.00
C LYS A 420 12.47 12.97 33.36
#